data_b19197c8fa893149b775f369ada2ee41
#
_entry.id   b19197c8fa893149b775f369ada2ee41
#
_cell.length_a   1.000
_cell.length_b   1.000
_cell.length_c   1.000
_cell.angle_alpha   90.00
_cell.angle_beta   90.00
_cell.angle_gamma   90.00
#
_symmetry.space_group_name_H-M   'P 1'
#
loop_
_entity.id
_entity.type
_entity.pdbx_description
1 polymer ?
#
loop_
_entity_poly.entity_id
_entity_poly.type
_entity_poly.pdbx_seq_one_letter_code
_entity_poly.pdbx_strand_id
1 'polypeptide(L)'
;SESFIRSSHPMVADLLLEDIRQVGGGLYVAGEQGLVLRLDSASGNFSKLDTGYKGSFFGVTGGEHAAMVFGLRGNAFRSVDGGRKWQKVETGLQDGITGAASCGEQRLVLVSQSGRLLVSDNTGENFRPVKLDQPAPASAVACLGKDAAVIAGPRGVRAQAVQ
;
A
#
# COMPACT_ATOMS: atom_id res chain seq x y z
N SER A 1 3.10 -4.19 -21.33
CA SER A 1 3.30 -5.60 -21.04
C SER A 1 4.57 -5.82 -20.23
N GLU A 2 4.74 -7.02 -19.69
CA GLU A 2 5.94 -7.41 -18.91
C GLU A 2 7.25 -7.14 -19.67
N SER A 3 7.31 -7.49 -20.96
CA SER A 3 8.51 -7.31 -21.78
C SER A 3 8.89 -5.84 -21.92
N PHE A 4 7.92 -4.94 -21.97
CA PHE A 4 8.15 -3.49 -22.04
C PHE A 4 8.81 -2.96 -20.75
N ILE A 5 8.28 -3.30 -19.59
CA ILE A 5 8.88 -2.88 -18.29
C ILE A 5 10.28 -3.46 -18.15
N ARG A 6 10.48 -4.73 -18.45
CA ARG A 6 11.78 -5.39 -18.38
C ARG A 6 12.81 -4.78 -19.33
N SER A 7 12.43 -4.44 -20.54
CA SER A 7 13.34 -3.83 -21.52
C SER A 7 13.73 -2.39 -21.14
N SER A 8 12.80 -1.63 -20.57
CA SER A 8 13.02 -0.25 -20.14
C SER A 8 13.83 -0.14 -18.84
N HIS A 9 13.76 -1.19 -17.99
CA HIS A 9 14.39 -1.21 -16.68
C HIS A 9 15.04 -2.57 -16.41
N PRO A 10 16.21 -2.86 -16.99
CA PRO A 10 16.85 -4.17 -16.87
C PRO A 10 17.13 -4.60 -15.43
N MET A 11 17.29 -3.66 -14.50
CA MET A 11 17.43 -3.97 -13.08
C MET A 11 16.16 -4.51 -12.41
N VAL A 12 15.02 -4.44 -13.10
CA VAL A 12 13.72 -4.92 -12.60
C VAL A 12 13.43 -6.34 -13.13
N ALA A 13 14.21 -6.83 -14.10
CA ALA A 13 13.93 -8.08 -14.82
C ALA A 13 13.80 -9.31 -13.91
N ASP A 14 14.53 -9.33 -12.80
CA ASP A 14 14.58 -10.46 -11.86
C ASP A 14 13.81 -10.19 -10.55
N LEU A 15 13.09 -9.07 -10.45
CA LEU A 15 12.29 -8.72 -9.27
C LEU A 15 10.82 -9.05 -9.49
N LEU A 16 10.17 -9.56 -8.44
CA LEU A 16 8.72 -9.74 -8.45
C LEU A 16 8.03 -8.39 -8.26
N LEU A 17 7.06 -8.13 -9.13
CA LEU A 17 6.15 -7.00 -9.02
C LEU A 17 4.91 -7.49 -8.27
N GLU A 18 4.56 -6.83 -7.17
CA GLU A 18 3.55 -7.30 -6.24
C GLU A 18 2.20 -6.61 -6.44
N ASP A 19 2.20 -5.33 -6.76
CA ASP A 19 0.96 -4.56 -6.91
C ASP A 19 1.13 -3.41 -7.90
N ILE A 20 0.03 -3.04 -8.54
CA ILE A 20 -0.07 -1.87 -9.42
C ILE A 20 -1.36 -1.14 -9.12
N ARG A 21 -1.27 0.16 -8.82
CA ARG A 21 -2.42 0.99 -8.48
C ARG A 21 -2.33 2.38 -9.07
N GLN A 22 -3.49 2.87 -9.49
CA GLN A 22 -3.65 4.30 -9.76
C GLN A 22 -3.96 5.01 -8.44
N VAL A 23 -3.12 5.99 -8.09
CA VAL A 23 -3.23 6.78 -6.88
C VAL A 23 -3.08 8.25 -7.26
N GLY A 24 -4.12 9.04 -7.00
CA GLY A 24 -4.16 10.41 -7.49
C GLY A 24 -3.99 10.47 -9.01
N GLY A 25 -3.13 11.33 -9.49
CA GLY A 25 -2.80 11.45 -10.92
C GLY A 25 -1.69 10.51 -11.43
N GLY A 26 -1.23 9.54 -10.62
CA GLY A 26 -0.11 8.67 -10.95
C GLY A 26 -0.45 7.18 -10.92
N LEU A 27 0.20 6.41 -11.77
CA LEU A 27 0.18 4.96 -11.71
C LEU A 27 1.47 4.48 -11.06
N TYR A 28 1.36 3.71 -9.97
CA TYR A 28 2.48 3.22 -9.19
C TYR A 28 2.54 1.71 -9.21
N VAL A 29 3.75 1.18 -9.21
CA VAL A 29 4.04 -0.25 -9.08
C VAL A 29 4.93 -0.46 -7.88
N ALA A 30 4.60 -1.42 -7.04
CA ALA A 30 5.41 -1.84 -5.90
C ALA A 30 5.92 -3.27 -6.09
N GLY A 31 7.08 -3.59 -5.55
CA GLY A 31 7.68 -4.90 -5.68
C GLY A 31 8.81 -5.17 -4.69
N GLU A 32 9.54 -6.24 -4.96
CA GLU A 32 10.65 -6.70 -4.12
C GLU A 32 11.82 -5.72 -4.07
N GLN A 33 12.65 -5.88 -3.07
CA GLN A 33 13.89 -5.13 -2.85
C GLN A 33 13.71 -3.61 -2.84
N GLY A 34 12.58 -3.13 -2.33
CA GLY A 34 12.26 -1.71 -2.23
C GLY A 34 11.86 -1.07 -3.55
N LEU A 35 11.52 -1.89 -4.55
CA LEU A 35 11.13 -1.38 -5.85
C LEU A 35 9.83 -0.59 -5.77
N VAL A 36 9.87 0.66 -6.25
CA VAL A 36 8.70 1.47 -6.54
C VAL A 36 8.92 2.12 -7.90
N LEU A 37 7.94 1.98 -8.79
CA LEU A 37 7.93 2.63 -10.10
C LEU A 37 6.73 3.56 -10.20
N ARG A 38 6.89 4.63 -10.96
CA ARG A 38 5.80 5.52 -11.34
C ARG A 38 5.78 5.69 -12.85
N LEU A 39 4.60 5.56 -13.45
CA LEU A 39 4.39 5.82 -14.86
C LEU A 39 4.39 7.34 -15.12
N ASP A 40 5.23 7.77 -16.03
CA ASP A 40 5.08 9.06 -16.69
C ASP A 40 4.09 8.90 -17.85
N SER A 41 2.89 9.43 -17.69
CA SER A 41 1.84 9.30 -18.70
C SER A 41 2.14 10.04 -20.00
N ALA A 42 3.00 11.04 -19.97
CA ALA A 42 3.38 11.78 -21.17
C ALA A 42 4.34 11.01 -22.07
N SER A 43 5.32 10.33 -21.47
CA SER A 43 6.32 9.55 -22.22
C SER A 43 5.96 8.06 -22.33
N GLY A 44 5.05 7.56 -21.49
CA GLY A 44 4.75 6.13 -21.35
C GLY A 44 5.85 5.33 -20.66
N ASN A 45 6.84 5.99 -20.06
CA ASN A 45 7.96 5.34 -19.39
C ASN A 45 7.75 5.28 -17.87
N PHE A 46 8.30 4.22 -17.24
CA PHE A 46 8.36 4.11 -15.80
C PHE A 46 9.65 4.72 -15.25
N SER A 47 9.52 5.50 -14.20
CA SER A 47 10.64 6.01 -13.41
C SER A 47 10.73 5.24 -12.11
N LYS A 48 11.94 4.85 -11.73
CA LYS A 48 12.21 4.25 -10.42
C LYS A 48 12.24 5.34 -9.36
N LEU A 49 11.51 5.11 -8.27
CA LEU A 49 11.47 5.98 -7.10
C LEU A 49 12.25 5.34 -5.95
N ASP A 50 12.91 6.15 -5.15
CA ASP A 50 13.71 5.67 -4.02
C ASP A 50 13.06 6.08 -2.70
N THR A 51 12.61 5.09 -1.94
CA THR A 51 12.07 5.28 -0.58
C THR A 51 13.15 5.23 0.49
N GLY A 52 14.37 4.83 0.14
CA GLY A 52 15.44 4.50 1.08
C GLY A 52 15.35 3.12 1.71
N TYR A 53 14.24 2.40 1.53
CA TYR A 53 14.00 1.06 2.07
C TYR A 53 14.35 -0.01 1.03
N LYS A 54 14.94 -1.13 1.48
CA LYS A 54 15.39 -2.22 0.59
C LYS A 54 14.58 -3.51 0.75
N GLY A 55 13.63 -3.55 1.66
CA GLY A 55 12.72 -4.69 1.82
C GLY A 55 11.58 -4.67 0.82
N SER A 56 10.86 -5.78 0.74
CA SER A 56 9.75 -5.93 -0.22
C SER A 56 8.54 -5.08 0.16
N PHE A 57 7.99 -4.43 -0.85
CA PHE A 57 6.68 -3.82 -0.79
C PHE A 57 5.64 -4.77 -1.39
N PHE A 58 4.51 -4.92 -0.69
CA PHE A 58 3.42 -5.79 -1.10
C PHE A 58 2.28 -5.04 -1.78
N GLY A 59 2.22 -3.73 -1.60
CA GLY A 59 1.16 -2.96 -2.21
C GLY A 59 1.35 -1.46 -2.17
N VAL A 60 0.44 -0.81 -2.88
CA VAL A 60 0.32 0.64 -3.02
C VAL A 60 -1.10 1.05 -2.66
N THR A 61 -1.25 2.15 -1.96
CA THR A 61 -2.53 2.80 -1.69
C THR A 61 -2.35 4.32 -1.66
N GLY A 62 -3.40 5.03 -1.40
CA GLY A 62 -3.34 6.48 -1.23
C GLY A 62 -4.63 7.17 -1.58
N GLY A 63 -4.59 8.47 -1.62
CA GLY A 63 -5.67 9.37 -2.02
C GLY A 63 -5.21 10.32 -3.11
N GLU A 64 -6.00 11.37 -3.32
CA GLU A 64 -5.72 12.34 -4.38
C GLU A 64 -4.37 13.04 -4.24
N HIS A 65 -3.93 13.29 -3.00
CA HIS A 65 -2.76 14.10 -2.70
C HIS A 65 -1.61 13.34 -2.04
N ALA A 66 -1.74 12.02 -1.84
CA ALA A 66 -0.68 11.23 -1.24
C ALA A 66 -0.67 9.80 -1.77
N ALA A 67 0.52 9.30 -2.06
CA ALA A 67 0.76 7.89 -2.35
C ALA A 67 1.44 7.22 -1.14
N MET A 68 1.15 5.95 -0.93
CA MET A 68 1.71 5.15 0.13
C MET A 68 2.06 3.75 -0.37
N VAL A 69 3.26 3.30 -0.07
CA VAL A 69 3.71 1.93 -0.30
C VAL A 69 3.90 1.22 1.03
N PHE A 70 3.60 -0.05 1.08
CA PHE A 70 3.62 -0.83 2.31
C PHE A 70 4.04 -2.27 2.07
N GLY A 71 4.54 -2.94 3.09
CA GLY A 71 4.93 -4.34 2.92
C GLY A 71 5.51 -4.99 4.17
N LEU A 72 6.69 -5.54 3.99
CA LEU A 72 7.37 -6.43 4.94
C LEU A 72 7.60 -5.76 6.30
N ARG A 73 7.36 -6.51 7.38
CA ARG A 73 7.62 -6.11 8.78
C ARG A 73 6.94 -4.81 9.21
N GLY A 74 5.75 -4.54 8.69
CA GLY A 74 4.98 -3.35 9.04
C GLY A 74 5.53 -2.05 8.45
N ASN A 75 6.47 -2.12 7.52
CA ASN A 75 7.04 -0.94 6.88
C ASN A 75 6.04 -0.29 5.92
N ALA A 76 5.91 1.02 6.05
CA ALA A 76 5.10 1.84 5.17
C ALA A 76 5.78 3.19 4.94
N PHE A 77 5.67 3.71 3.74
CA PHE A 77 6.25 5.00 3.34
C PHE A 77 5.21 5.80 2.58
N ARG A 78 5.16 7.09 2.86
CA ARG A 78 4.20 8.04 2.29
C ARG A 78 4.93 9.15 1.53
N SER A 79 4.38 9.52 0.38
CA SER A 79 4.83 10.66 -0.42
C SER A 79 3.65 11.58 -0.74
N VAL A 80 3.88 12.89 -0.66
CA VAL A 80 2.90 13.93 -0.99
C VAL A 80 3.32 14.77 -2.19
N ASP A 81 4.39 14.39 -2.87
CA ASP A 81 4.98 15.15 -3.97
C ASP A 81 5.19 14.30 -5.24
N GLY A 82 4.31 13.33 -5.45
CA GLY A 82 4.37 12.44 -6.62
C GLY A 82 5.50 11.41 -6.57
N GLY A 83 5.95 11.05 -5.37
CA GLY A 83 6.98 10.03 -5.16
C GLY A 83 8.41 10.57 -5.18
N ARG A 84 8.61 11.88 -5.16
CA ARG A 84 9.95 12.48 -5.13
C ARG A 84 10.61 12.31 -3.78
N LYS A 85 9.84 12.49 -2.71
CA LYS A 85 10.26 12.29 -1.32
C LYS A 85 9.32 11.34 -0.62
N TRP A 86 9.88 10.44 0.20
CA TRP A 86 9.15 9.46 0.97
C TRP A 86 9.47 9.60 2.44
N GLN A 87 8.45 9.54 3.27
CA GLN A 87 8.58 9.54 4.72
C GLN A 87 8.08 8.22 5.27
N LYS A 88 8.86 7.64 6.17
CA LYS A 88 8.42 6.45 6.90
C LYS A 88 7.22 6.78 7.77
N VAL A 89 6.21 5.92 7.73
CA VAL A 89 5.01 6.03 8.58
C VAL A 89 5.11 5.00 9.69
N GLU A 90 4.94 5.44 10.92
CA GLU A 90 4.90 4.55 12.08
C GLU A 90 3.56 3.83 12.17
N THR A 91 3.57 2.55 11.84
CA THR A 91 2.36 1.70 11.87
C THR A 91 2.19 0.97 13.19
N GLY A 92 3.26 0.79 13.96
CA GLY A 92 3.29 -0.05 15.16
C GLY A 92 3.18 -1.55 14.88
N LEU A 93 3.19 -1.95 13.61
CA LEU A 93 3.13 -3.35 13.19
C LEU A 93 4.52 -3.97 13.14
N GLN A 94 4.63 -5.25 13.48
CA GLN A 94 5.84 -6.05 13.39
C GLN A 94 5.78 -7.09 12.27
N ASP A 95 4.57 -7.39 11.79
CA ASP A 95 4.31 -8.34 10.72
C ASP A 95 4.00 -7.62 9.39
N GLY A 96 3.98 -8.37 8.30
CA GLY A 96 3.73 -7.81 6.97
C GLY A 96 2.36 -7.17 6.84
N ILE A 97 2.30 -6.02 6.18
CA ILE A 97 1.05 -5.39 5.77
C ILE A 97 0.61 -6.05 4.47
N THR A 98 -0.51 -6.75 4.51
CA THR A 98 -0.98 -7.60 3.41
C THR A 98 -2.03 -6.94 2.53
N GLY A 99 -2.68 -5.89 3.02
CA GLY A 99 -3.70 -5.20 2.25
C GLY A 99 -3.94 -3.78 2.73
N ALA A 100 -4.43 -2.96 1.81
CA ALA A 100 -4.82 -1.59 2.07
C ALA A 100 -5.99 -1.18 1.18
N ALA A 101 -6.78 -0.22 1.66
CA ALA A 101 -7.84 0.39 0.87
C ALA A 101 -8.01 1.87 1.22
N SER A 102 -8.46 2.64 0.25
CA SER A 102 -8.86 4.03 0.43
C SER A 102 -10.39 4.11 0.59
N CYS A 103 -10.85 4.66 1.71
CA CYS A 103 -12.26 4.74 2.07
C CYS A 103 -12.76 6.19 1.98
N GLY A 104 -12.66 6.78 0.81
CA GLY A 104 -12.94 8.19 0.57
C GLY A 104 -11.68 9.03 0.42
N GLU A 105 -11.78 10.34 0.62
CA GLU A 105 -10.70 11.27 0.28
C GLU A 105 -9.49 11.17 1.22
N GLN A 106 -9.73 10.96 2.51
CA GLN A 106 -8.68 11.02 3.54
C GLN A 106 -8.51 9.74 4.35
N ARG A 107 -9.50 8.84 4.32
CA ARG A 107 -9.44 7.62 5.12
C ARG A 107 -8.75 6.49 4.38
N LEU A 108 -7.73 5.93 5.02
CA LEU A 108 -7.05 4.72 4.58
C LEU A 108 -7.17 3.65 5.65
N VAL A 109 -7.29 2.40 5.22
CA VAL A 109 -7.25 1.24 6.09
C VAL A 109 -6.13 0.31 5.66
N LEU A 110 -5.44 -0.29 6.64
CA LEU A 110 -4.41 -1.30 6.44
C LEU A 110 -4.75 -2.55 7.23
N VAL A 111 -4.47 -3.71 6.68
CA VAL A 111 -4.50 -4.98 7.42
C VAL A 111 -3.14 -5.64 7.39
N SER A 112 -2.77 -6.28 8.50
CA SER A 112 -1.55 -7.06 8.61
C SER A 112 -1.81 -8.55 8.47
N GLN A 113 -0.75 -9.31 8.27
CA GLN A 113 -0.77 -10.76 8.14
C GLN A 113 -1.43 -11.44 9.36
N SER A 114 -1.21 -10.94 10.57
CA SER A 114 -1.83 -11.45 11.79
C SER A 114 -3.28 -10.99 11.99
N GLY A 115 -3.79 -10.12 11.12
CA GLY A 115 -5.17 -9.63 11.15
C GLY A 115 -5.37 -8.37 11.97
N ARG A 116 -4.33 -7.59 12.22
CA ARG A 116 -4.48 -6.26 12.82
C ARG A 116 -5.02 -5.29 11.79
N LEU A 117 -5.98 -4.47 12.18
CA LEU A 117 -6.57 -3.43 11.37
C LEU A 117 -6.13 -2.06 11.88
N LEU A 118 -5.61 -1.25 10.98
CA LEU A 118 -5.25 0.14 11.25
C LEU A 118 -6.07 1.07 10.39
N VAL A 119 -6.39 2.24 10.92
CA VAL A 119 -7.12 3.30 10.22
C VAL A 119 -6.35 4.61 10.31
N SER A 120 -6.27 5.30 9.20
CA SER A 120 -5.84 6.68 9.10
C SER A 120 -7.00 7.55 8.63
N ASP A 121 -7.17 8.72 9.22
CA ASP A 121 -8.15 9.72 8.82
C ASP A 121 -7.48 10.97 8.20
N ASN A 122 -6.18 10.90 7.91
CA ASN A 122 -5.38 11.99 7.37
C ASN A 122 -4.47 11.53 6.22
N THR A 123 -5.01 10.69 5.35
CA THR A 123 -4.34 10.20 4.14
C THR A 123 -2.98 9.51 4.44
N GLY A 124 -2.95 8.71 5.50
CA GLY A 124 -1.79 7.88 5.86
C GLY A 124 -0.66 8.62 6.59
N GLU A 125 -0.89 9.83 7.07
CA GLU A 125 0.12 10.55 7.87
C GLU A 125 0.38 9.84 9.21
N ASN A 126 -0.70 9.38 9.85
CA ASN A 126 -0.61 8.48 11.00
C ASN A 126 -1.76 7.48 11.01
N PHE A 127 -1.58 6.42 11.79
CA PHE A 127 -2.53 5.31 11.91
C PHE A 127 -2.86 5.04 13.37
N ARG A 128 -4.10 4.64 13.62
CA ARG A 128 -4.57 4.12 14.91
C ARG A 128 -5.05 2.68 14.74
N PRO A 129 -4.82 1.81 15.74
CA PRO A 129 -5.37 0.46 15.70
C PRO A 129 -6.89 0.47 15.93
N VAL A 130 -7.58 -0.41 15.24
CA VAL A 130 -8.98 -0.74 15.49
C VAL A 130 -9.02 -2.02 16.31
N LYS A 131 -9.71 -1.99 17.44
CA LYS A 131 -9.91 -3.17 18.26
C LYS A 131 -10.85 -4.15 17.55
N LEU A 132 -10.39 -5.36 17.35
CA LEU A 132 -11.17 -6.46 16.78
C LEU A 132 -11.52 -7.44 17.88
N ASP A 133 -12.77 -7.91 17.91
CA ASP A 133 -13.21 -8.90 18.89
C ASP A 133 -12.50 -10.25 18.70
N GLN A 134 -12.28 -10.62 17.45
CA GLN A 134 -11.59 -11.85 17.08
C GLN A 134 -10.61 -11.58 15.92
N PRO A 135 -9.37 -11.23 16.23
CA PRO A 135 -8.34 -11.11 15.21
C PRO A 135 -8.13 -12.44 14.48
N ALA A 136 -8.03 -12.38 13.16
CA ALA A 136 -7.73 -13.56 12.33
C ALA A 136 -6.83 -13.12 11.18
N PRO A 137 -5.93 -13.99 10.71
CA PRO A 137 -5.05 -13.66 9.59
C PRO A 137 -5.81 -13.03 8.43
N ALA A 138 -5.27 -11.95 7.89
CA ALA A 138 -5.88 -11.17 6.82
C ALA A 138 -4.95 -11.09 5.60
N SER A 139 -5.55 -11.20 4.42
CA SER A 139 -4.85 -11.11 3.13
C SER A 139 -5.29 -9.91 2.32
N ALA A 140 -6.49 -9.38 2.58
CA ALA A 140 -7.06 -8.29 1.82
C ALA A 140 -8.04 -7.49 2.67
N VAL A 141 -8.24 -6.24 2.29
CA VAL A 141 -9.24 -5.34 2.86
C VAL A 141 -9.86 -4.49 1.77
N ALA A 142 -11.14 -4.21 1.90
CA ALA A 142 -11.88 -3.27 1.06
C ALA A 142 -12.76 -2.39 1.93
N CYS A 143 -13.11 -1.21 1.44
CA CYS A 143 -14.03 -0.34 2.15
C CYS A 143 -15.49 -0.72 1.88
N LEU A 144 -16.31 -0.64 2.91
CA LEU A 144 -17.76 -0.72 2.81
C LEU A 144 -18.32 0.63 3.28
N GLY A 145 -18.41 1.56 2.33
CA GLY A 145 -18.64 2.96 2.67
C GLY A 145 -17.45 3.58 3.41
N LYS A 146 -17.69 4.66 4.13
CA LYS A 146 -16.64 5.37 4.89
C LYS A 146 -16.43 4.84 6.32
N ASP A 147 -17.38 4.10 6.87
CA ASP A 147 -17.43 3.75 8.30
C ASP A 147 -17.21 2.26 8.58
N ALA A 148 -17.01 1.45 7.55
CA ALA A 148 -16.73 0.04 7.70
C ALA A 148 -15.75 -0.47 6.64
N ALA A 149 -15.02 -1.53 6.99
CA ALA A 149 -14.16 -2.27 6.10
C ALA A 149 -14.58 -3.74 6.04
N VAL A 150 -14.34 -4.37 4.92
CA VAL A 150 -14.49 -5.81 4.74
C VAL A 150 -13.09 -6.42 4.67
N ILE A 151 -12.83 -7.37 5.54
CA ILE A 151 -11.53 -8.04 5.66
C ILE A 151 -11.70 -9.48 5.18
N ALA A 152 -10.80 -9.93 4.33
CA ALA A 152 -10.75 -11.31 3.85
C ALA A 152 -9.43 -11.98 4.25
N GLY A 153 -9.49 -13.26 4.53
CA GLY A 153 -8.33 -14.06 4.89
C GLY A 153 -8.65 -15.56 4.90
N PRO A 154 -7.72 -16.42 5.37
CA PRO A 154 -7.90 -17.87 5.35
C PRO A 154 -9.14 -18.39 6.10
N ARG A 155 -9.66 -17.60 7.04
CA ARG A 155 -10.85 -17.97 7.84
C ARG A 155 -12.16 -17.39 7.29
N GLY A 156 -12.14 -16.77 6.10
CA GLY A 156 -13.33 -16.22 5.45
C GLY A 156 -13.32 -14.71 5.36
N VAL A 157 -14.52 -14.13 5.30
CA VAL A 157 -14.75 -12.70 5.08
C VAL A 157 -15.61 -12.14 6.21
N ARG A 158 -15.28 -10.95 6.68
CA ARG A 158 -16.04 -10.27 7.73
C ARG A 158 -16.07 -8.75 7.51
N ALA A 159 -17.15 -8.12 7.95
CA ALA A 159 -17.25 -6.66 8.02
C ALA A 159 -16.83 -6.18 9.42
N GLN A 160 -16.17 -5.04 9.48
CA GLN A 160 -15.67 -4.41 10.70
C GLN A 160 -15.90 -2.91 10.63
N ALA A 161 -16.49 -2.33 11.68
CA ALA A 161 -16.57 -0.88 11.82
C ALA A 161 -15.16 -0.27 12.00
N VAL A 162 -14.92 0.88 11.37
CA VAL A 162 -13.63 1.59 11.37
C VAL A 162 -13.73 2.98 12.01
N GLN A 163 -14.68 3.15 12.91
CA GLN A 163 -14.88 4.39 13.66
C GLN A 163 -13.82 4.62 14.72
#